data_e2514f95e76137a97052c829c9623939
#
_entry.id   e2514f95e76137a97052c829c9623939
#
_cell.length_a   1.000
_cell.length_b   1.000
_cell.length_c   1.000
_cell.angle_alpha   90.00
_cell.angle_beta   90.00
_cell.angle_gamma   90.00
#
_symmetry.space_group_name_H-M   'P 1'
#
loop_
_entity.id
_entity.type
_entity.pdbx_description
1 polymer ?
#
loop_
_entity_poly.entity_id
_entity_poly.type
_entity_poly.pdbx_seq_one_letter_code
_entity_poly.pdbx_strand_id
1 'polypeptide(L)'
;MKILTFLFILFPLLNAFFISAQQKVSKTYCNPINIDYGYTPIPNFSEWGRHRATADPVIVNYKGDFYLFSTNQWGYWWSPDMNEWNFVSRKFLRPWNGSVYDELCAPAVGIIGDTMLVFGSTYTSKFTIWMSTNPKQNHWEALVDSFEIGGWDPDFFTDDDGRFYMYNGSSNRYPLYGIELNRKTMEPVGTRKEMYLLEPWRYGWQRFGEHMDNTFLDPFMEGAHMTKHNGKYYLQYGAPGTEFSGYADGVIVGSSPLGPFSPQSDPVSMKLGGFARGAGHGSTFQDNNNRWWHVSTIHISVKNNFERRLGIWPAGFDADDVMWCNTAFGDYPHYLPGEAEKHETPRPDWYLLNYKKPLLVSSTYGGYNANNANDENLKTWWSAASGEKGEWIQSDLGVVSTVHAIQINYADQDVDSNHLGKINGGVQFHQYKLYSSVDGKKWSVIVDKSDNKTDVPHDYIELSAPVQARFIKLENIHMPTGKFAISGLRIFGNGNGAKPDGVKTFM
;
A
#
# COMPACT_ATOMS: atom_id res chain seq x y z
N MET A 1 51.92 -68.99 6.61
CA MET A 1 52.09 -67.61 6.22
C MET A 1 50.94 -67.23 5.27
N LYS A 2 49.84 -66.62 5.80
CA LYS A 2 48.68 -66.24 5.00
C LYS A 2 48.74 -64.72 4.81
N ILE A 3 48.83 -64.28 3.57
CA ILE A 3 48.84 -62.89 3.18
C ILE A 3 47.39 -62.44 3.06
N LEU A 4 47.01 -61.43 3.87
CA LEU A 4 45.69 -60.80 3.84
C LEU A 4 45.78 -59.58 2.92
N THR A 5 45.05 -59.62 1.83
CA THR A 5 44.96 -58.51 0.87
C THR A 5 43.79 -57.61 1.31
N PHE A 6 44.08 -56.38 1.72
CA PHE A 6 43.06 -55.33 2.00
C PHE A 6 42.66 -54.64 0.69
N LEU A 7 41.38 -54.75 0.35
CA LEU A 7 40.75 -54.03 -0.72
C LEU A 7 40.27 -52.66 -0.22
N PHE A 8 40.90 -51.56 -0.64
CA PHE A 8 40.41 -50.22 -0.39
C PHE A 8 39.33 -49.87 -1.42
N ILE A 9 38.08 -49.78 -0.97
CA ILE A 9 36.99 -49.24 -1.76
C ILE A 9 37.00 -47.69 -1.58
N LEU A 10 37.38 -47.00 -2.64
CA LEU A 10 37.26 -45.56 -2.74
C LEU A 10 35.79 -45.23 -3.05
N PHE A 11 35.07 -44.63 -2.08
CA PHE A 11 33.79 -43.98 -2.32
C PHE A 11 34.08 -42.55 -2.86
N PRO A 12 33.55 -42.18 -4.04
CA PRO A 12 33.59 -40.79 -4.46
C PRO A 12 32.56 -39.99 -3.64
N LEU A 13 33.04 -39.08 -2.81
CA LEU A 13 32.21 -38.02 -2.21
C LEU A 13 31.67 -37.12 -3.33
N LEU A 14 30.42 -37.35 -3.72
CA LEU A 14 29.65 -36.36 -4.47
C LEU A 14 29.40 -35.13 -3.55
N ASN A 15 30.21 -34.12 -3.69
CA ASN A 15 29.91 -32.79 -3.19
C ASN A 15 28.72 -32.25 -4.00
N ALA A 16 27.50 -32.40 -3.48
CA ALA A 16 26.36 -31.63 -3.96
C ALA A 16 26.60 -30.17 -3.59
N PHE A 17 27.06 -29.37 -4.53
CA PHE A 17 27.03 -27.93 -4.44
C PHE A 17 25.55 -27.52 -4.41
N PHE A 18 25.01 -27.25 -3.22
CA PHE A 18 23.81 -26.44 -3.09
C PHE A 18 24.19 -25.02 -3.55
N ILE A 19 23.93 -24.74 -4.82
CA ILE A 19 23.88 -23.35 -5.28
C ILE A 19 22.64 -22.78 -4.59
N SER A 20 22.83 -22.11 -3.46
CA SER A 20 21.86 -21.17 -2.94
C SER A 20 21.67 -20.14 -4.04
N ALA A 21 20.55 -20.21 -4.74
CA ALA A 21 20.16 -19.16 -5.66
C ALA A 21 20.04 -17.90 -4.79
N GLN A 22 21.01 -17.01 -4.93
CA GLN A 22 20.98 -15.71 -4.27
C GLN A 22 19.73 -15.02 -4.80
N GLN A 23 18.73 -14.83 -3.93
CA GLN A 23 17.47 -14.22 -4.29
C GLN A 23 17.81 -12.83 -4.84
N LYS A 24 17.54 -12.61 -6.11
CA LYS A 24 17.82 -11.31 -6.75
C LYS A 24 16.90 -10.29 -6.08
N VAL A 25 17.49 -9.29 -5.47
CA VAL A 25 16.74 -8.18 -4.88
C VAL A 25 15.93 -7.52 -5.99
N SER A 26 14.62 -7.42 -5.80
CA SER A 26 13.74 -6.68 -6.71
C SER A 26 14.23 -5.25 -6.86
N LYS A 27 14.12 -4.71 -8.05
CA LYS A 27 14.48 -3.33 -8.38
C LYS A 27 13.28 -2.43 -8.53
N THR A 28 12.11 -3.05 -8.68
CA THR A 28 10.84 -2.38 -8.93
C THR A 28 9.77 -2.84 -7.95
N TYR A 29 8.75 -2.01 -7.79
CA TYR A 29 7.50 -2.31 -7.09
C TYR A 29 6.31 -1.96 -7.97
N CYS A 30 5.11 -2.39 -7.57
CA CYS A 30 3.86 -2.05 -8.25
C CYS A 30 2.74 -1.83 -7.24
N ASN A 31 1.95 -0.78 -7.45
CA ASN A 31 0.78 -0.51 -6.60
C ASN A 31 -0.45 -1.33 -7.02
N PRO A 32 -1.31 -1.75 -6.07
CA PRO A 32 -1.18 -1.61 -4.62
C PRO A 32 0.06 -2.29 -4.08
N ILE A 33 0.68 -1.75 -3.03
CA ILE A 33 1.89 -2.36 -2.44
C ILE A 33 1.54 -3.73 -1.86
N ASN A 34 2.50 -4.65 -1.94
CA ASN A 34 2.33 -6.02 -1.47
C ASN A 34 2.63 -6.12 0.02
N ILE A 35 1.64 -5.85 0.84
CA ILE A 35 1.67 -6.07 2.29
C ILE A 35 0.50 -6.96 2.70
N ASP A 36 0.61 -7.56 3.86
CA ASP A 36 -0.49 -8.29 4.44
C ASP A 36 -1.51 -7.33 5.06
N TYR A 37 -2.53 -6.97 4.31
CA TYR A 37 -3.56 -6.03 4.75
C TYR A 37 -4.45 -6.55 5.88
N GLY A 38 -4.59 -7.87 6.02
CA GLY A 38 -5.47 -8.47 7.00
C GLY A 38 -6.95 -8.09 6.81
N TYR A 39 -7.81 -8.66 7.64
CA TYR A 39 -9.24 -8.35 7.68
C TYR A 39 -9.51 -7.48 8.90
N THR A 40 -9.91 -6.25 8.68
CA THR A 40 -10.09 -5.25 9.74
C THR A 40 -11.43 -5.43 10.44
N PRO A 41 -11.46 -5.57 11.77
CA PRO A 41 -12.69 -5.81 12.51
C PRO A 41 -13.40 -4.56 12.97
N ILE A 42 -13.03 -3.36 12.49
CA ILE A 42 -13.66 -2.12 12.93
C ILE A 42 -15.13 -2.14 12.52
N PRO A 43 -16.07 -2.08 13.46
CA PRO A 43 -17.48 -1.86 13.15
C PRO A 43 -17.61 -0.65 12.24
N ASN A 44 -18.43 -0.44 11.41
CA ASN A 44 -18.58 0.66 10.45
C ASN A 44 -17.59 0.67 9.28
N PHE A 45 -16.33 0.24 9.46
CA PHE A 45 -15.34 0.27 8.38
C PHE A 45 -15.12 -1.08 7.70
N SER A 46 -15.43 -2.20 8.34
CA SER A 46 -15.02 -3.50 7.82
C SER A 46 -16.10 -4.58 7.87
N GLU A 47 -17.35 -4.24 8.15
CA GLU A 47 -18.41 -5.23 8.28
C GLU A 47 -17.98 -6.46 9.09
N TRP A 48 -17.35 -6.25 10.24
CA TRP A 48 -16.84 -7.30 11.11
C TRP A 48 -15.70 -8.14 10.49
N GLY A 49 -14.85 -7.53 9.71
CA GLY A 49 -13.67 -8.19 9.15
C GLY A 49 -13.92 -9.03 7.91
N ARG A 50 -15.02 -8.82 7.21
CA ARG A 50 -15.35 -9.58 6.01
C ARG A 50 -14.59 -9.15 4.76
N HIS A 51 -13.81 -8.09 4.83
CA HIS A 51 -12.99 -7.60 3.74
C HIS A 51 -11.66 -7.04 4.26
N ARG A 52 -10.68 -7.03 3.40
CA ARG A 52 -9.38 -6.42 3.70
C ARG A 52 -9.50 -4.92 3.64
N ALA A 53 -8.98 -4.25 4.65
CA ALA A 53 -8.92 -2.80 4.64
C ALA A 53 -7.70 -2.31 5.40
N THR A 54 -6.97 -1.37 4.79
CA THR A 54 -6.05 -0.48 5.46
C THR A 54 -5.98 0.82 4.66
N ALA A 55 -5.81 1.95 5.34
CA ALA A 55 -5.91 3.26 4.75
C ALA A 55 -5.16 4.29 5.59
N ASP A 56 -5.22 5.55 5.17
CA ASP A 56 -4.77 6.68 5.97
C ASP A 56 -3.31 6.47 6.43
N PRO A 57 -2.38 6.17 5.48
CA PRO A 57 -1.04 5.74 5.83
C PRO A 57 -0.12 6.88 6.20
N VAL A 58 0.74 6.63 7.16
CA VAL A 58 1.92 7.43 7.42
C VAL A 58 3.17 6.57 7.36
N ILE A 59 4.16 7.01 6.60
CA ILE A 59 5.50 6.40 6.59
C ILE A 59 6.48 7.39 7.20
N VAL A 60 7.29 6.91 8.14
CA VAL A 60 8.40 7.65 8.71
C VAL A 60 9.70 6.88 8.52
N ASN A 61 10.77 7.61 8.20
CA ASN A 61 12.13 7.10 8.22
C ASN A 61 12.69 7.30 9.63
N TYR A 62 13.00 6.21 10.32
CA TYR A 62 13.49 6.25 11.68
C TYR A 62 14.67 5.27 11.84
N LYS A 63 15.85 5.82 12.19
CA LYS A 63 17.10 5.05 12.33
C LYS A 63 17.46 4.22 11.08
N GLY A 64 17.11 4.73 9.90
CA GLY A 64 17.41 4.11 8.61
C GLY A 64 16.44 3.02 8.14
N ASP A 65 15.45 2.65 8.95
CA ASP A 65 14.33 1.79 8.55
C ASP A 65 13.06 2.64 8.34
N PHE A 66 12.20 2.20 7.44
CA PHE A 66 10.89 2.79 7.18
C PHE A 66 9.83 2.11 8.03
N TYR A 67 8.99 2.90 8.68
CA TYR A 67 7.86 2.39 9.47
C TYR A 67 6.56 2.89 8.86
N LEU A 68 5.68 1.96 8.53
CA LEU A 68 4.36 2.20 7.96
C LEU A 68 3.29 1.93 9.01
N PHE A 69 2.58 2.97 9.40
CA PHE A 69 1.36 2.89 10.19
C PHE A 69 0.17 3.26 9.31
N SER A 70 -1.00 2.73 9.62
CA SER A 70 -2.23 3.00 8.86
C SER A 70 -3.45 2.66 9.68
N THR A 71 -4.62 3.07 9.22
CA THR A 71 -5.90 2.57 9.75
C THR A 71 -5.94 1.05 9.61
N ASN A 72 -5.49 0.41 10.65
CA ASN A 72 -5.31 -1.02 10.71
C ASN A 72 -5.27 -1.46 12.18
N GLN A 73 -6.12 -2.39 12.53
CA GLN A 73 -6.27 -2.79 13.93
C GLN A 73 -5.28 -3.86 14.37
N TRP A 74 -4.40 -4.32 13.47
CA TRP A 74 -3.56 -5.49 13.73
C TRP A 74 -2.13 -5.16 14.08
N GLY A 75 -1.63 -4.00 13.61
CA GLY A 75 -0.26 -3.59 13.85
C GLY A 75 0.25 -2.57 12.85
N TYR A 76 1.52 -2.63 12.60
CA TYR A 76 2.24 -1.79 11.68
C TYR A 76 3.34 -2.62 10.99
N TRP A 77 4.01 -2.01 10.02
CA TRP A 77 5.08 -2.67 9.28
C TRP A 77 6.37 -1.86 9.38
N TRP A 78 7.49 -2.53 9.26
CA TRP A 78 8.76 -1.89 9.02
C TRP A 78 9.44 -2.52 7.80
N SER A 79 10.28 -1.74 7.12
CA SER A 79 11.04 -2.14 5.95
C SER A 79 12.40 -1.47 5.93
N PRO A 80 13.49 -2.17 5.52
CA PRO A 80 14.78 -1.53 5.31
C PRO A 80 14.87 -0.79 3.96
N ASP A 81 13.97 -1.07 3.01
CA ASP A 81 14.13 -0.70 1.60
C ASP A 81 12.82 -0.32 0.89
N MET A 82 11.67 -0.26 1.61
CA MET A 82 10.32 -0.05 1.09
C MET A 82 9.80 -1.14 0.14
N ASN A 83 10.49 -2.26 0.03
CA ASN A 83 10.10 -3.41 -0.79
C ASN A 83 9.61 -4.58 0.07
N GLU A 84 10.40 -4.97 1.04
CA GLU A 84 10.06 -6.06 1.96
C GLU A 84 9.51 -5.49 3.27
N TRP A 85 8.22 -5.69 3.51
CA TRP A 85 7.53 -5.20 4.68
C TRP A 85 7.35 -6.28 5.74
N ASN A 86 7.85 -6.02 6.94
CA ASN A 86 7.79 -6.93 8.08
C ASN A 86 6.70 -6.47 9.04
N PHE A 87 5.71 -7.31 9.26
CA PHE A 87 4.58 -7.02 10.13
C PHE A 87 4.97 -7.09 11.60
N VAL A 88 4.55 -6.09 12.37
CA VAL A 88 4.68 -6.04 13.84
C VAL A 88 3.28 -5.96 14.45
N SER A 89 2.94 -6.91 15.31
CA SER A 89 1.61 -6.96 15.90
C SER A 89 1.37 -5.86 16.94
N ARG A 90 0.11 -5.46 17.11
CA ARG A 90 -0.32 -4.38 18.01
C ARG A 90 -0.28 -4.69 19.51
N LYS A 91 0.77 -5.30 20.02
CA LYS A 91 0.84 -5.66 21.46
C LYS A 91 0.77 -4.48 22.42
N PHE A 92 1.10 -3.29 21.94
CA PHE A 92 1.03 -2.06 22.72
C PHE A 92 -0.40 -1.54 22.93
N LEU A 93 -1.33 -1.83 22.01
CA LEU A 93 -2.73 -1.45 22.16
C LEU A 93 -3.43 -2.37 23.15
N ARG A 94 -4.39 -1.84 23.91
CA ARG A 94 -5.19 -2.64 24.84
C ARG A 94 -5.92 -3.75 24.09
N PRO A 95 -6.00 -4.96 24.64
CA PRO A 95 -6.70 -6.04 24.00
C PRO A 95 -8.20 -5.74 23.91
N TRP A 96 -8.80 -6.17 22.80
CA TRP A 96 -10.25 -6.11 22.67
C TRP A 96 -10.94 -7.08 23.63
N ASN A 97 -11.91 -6.57 24.40
CA ASN A 97 -12.69 -7.33 25.36
C ASN A 97 -14.17 -7.49 24.99
N GLY A 98 -14.51 -7.23 23.72
CA GLY A 98 -15.87 -7.33 23.19
C GLY A 98 -16.70 -6.05 23.32
N SER A 99 -16.31 -5.11 24.18
CA SER A 99 -17.05 -3.85 24.38
C SER A 99 -16.18 -2.60 24.25
N VAL A 100 -14.89 -2.74 24.52
CA VAL A 100 -13.92 -1.63 24.47
C VAL A 100 -12.62 -2.14 23.90
N TYR A 101 -12.12 -1.52 22.88
CA TYR A 101 -10.82 -1.80 22.31
C TYR A 101 -10.15 -0.50 21.84
N ASP A 102 -8.84 -0.48 21.91
CA ASP A 102 -8.07 0.57 21.32
C ASP A 102 -8.01 0.36 19.82
N GLU A 103 -8.28 1.40 19.12
CA GLU A 103 -8.20 1.47 17.69
C GLU A 103 -7.08 2.41 17.30
N LEU A 104 -6.52 2.19 16.13
CA LEU A 104 -5.53 3.06 15.54
C LEU A 104 -6.03 3.45 14.16
N CYS A 105 -6.98 4.41 14.13
CA CYS A 105 -7.49 4.97 12.89
C CYS A 105 -6.70 6.22 12.55
N ALA A 106 -6.31 6.40 11.28
CA ALA A 106 -5.55 7.54 10.79
C ALA A 106 -4.42 7.94 11.75
N PRO A 107 -3.38 7.11 11.88
CA PRO A 107 -2.35 7.31 12.89
C PRO A 107 -1.46 8.51 12.57
N ALA A 108 -1.16 9.32 13.59
CA ALA A 108 -0.06 10.27 13.60
C ALA A 108 1.22 9.60 14.09
N VAL A 109 2.33 9.90 13.46
CA VAL A 109 3.65 9.47 13.91
C VAL A 109 4.59 10.66 13.98
N GLY A 110 5.10 10.95 15.18
CA GLY A 110 6.09 12.00 15.42
C GLY A 110 7.42 11.45 15.91
N ILE A 111 8.50 12.18 15.67
CA ILE A 111 9.82 11.83 16.20
C ILE A 111 10.34 13.00 17.02
N ILE A 112 10.64 12.74 18.29
CA ILE A 112 11.27 13.71 19.19
C ILE A 112 12.60 13.14 19.66
N GLY A 113 13.70 13.66 19.13
CA GLY A 113 15.05 13.12 19.40
C GLY A 113 15.15 11.67 18.99
N ASP A 114 15.37 10.76 19.93
CA ASP A 114 15.48 9.30 19.72
C ASP A 114 14.18 8.53 20.00
N THR A 115 13.06 9.22 20.12
CA THR A 115 11.78 8.62 20.49
C THR A 115 10.75 8.79 19.38
N MET A 116 10.16 7.69 18.93
CA MET A 116 9.00 7.68 18.06
C MET A 116 7.74 7.75 18.92
N LEU A 117 6.83 8.64 18.56
CA LEU A 117 5.50 8.76 19.14
C LEU A 117 4.46 8.27 18.15
N VAL A 118 3.45 7.58 18.65
CA VAL A 118 2.28 7.15 17.86
C VAL A 118 1.01 7.53 18.59
N PHE A 119 0.10 8.12 17.85
CA PHE A 119 -1.23 8.49 18.29
C PHE A 119 -2.21 8.25 17.12
N GLY A 120 -3.46 7.98 17.40
CA GLY A 120 -4.47 7.80 16.36
C GLY A 120 -5.85 8.06 16.87
N SER A 121 -6.78 8.23 15.95
CA SER A 121 -8.20 8.33 16.28
C SER A 121 -8.70 7.02 16.87
N THR A 122 -9.61 7.10 17.82
CA THR A 122 -10.21 5.93 18.46
C THR A 122 -11.66 6.18 18.80
N TYR A 123 -12.49 5.13 18.79
CA TYR A 123 -13.86 5.16 19.27
C TYR A 123 -13.96 4.97 20.80
N THR A 124 -12.83 4.78 21.48
CA THR A 124 -12.78 4.74 22.95
C THR A 124 -12.72 6.14 23.54
N SER A 125 -12.94 6.26 24.84
CA SER A 125 -12.84 7.55 25.55
C SER A 125 -11.41 7.99 25.86
N LYS A 126 -10.43 7.15 25.57
CA LYS A 126 -9.02 7.40 25.86
C LYS A 126 -8.21 7.49 24.58
N PHE A 127 -7.51 8.62 24.44
CA PHE A 127 -6.55 8.85 23.35
C PHE A 127 -5.14 8.73 23.94
N THR A 128 -4.57 7.54 23.88
CA THR A 128 -3.23 7.30 24.41
C THR A 128 -2.17 7.70 23.40
N ILE A 129 -1.17 8.46 23.83
CA ILE A 129 0.05 8.69 23.04
C ILE A 129 1.08 7.64 23.45
N TRP A 130 1.47 6.81 22.53
CA TRP A 130 2.45 5.75 22.71
C TRP A 130 3.84 6.24 22.32
N MET A 131 4.87 5.79 23.03
CA MET A 131 6.26 6.10 22.69
C MET A 131 7.12 4.84 22.59
N SER A 132 8.13 4.89 21.73
CA SER A 132 9.11 3.82 21.57
C SER A 132 10.46 4.35 21.10
N THR A 133 11.54 3.82 21.65
CA THR A 133 12.90 3.96 21.10
C THR A 133 13.33 2.75 20.28
N ASN A 134 12.52 1.68 20.32
CA ASN A 134 12.75 0.43 19.58
C ASN A 134 11.44 -0.16 19.05
N PRO A 135 10.78 0.51 18.08
CA PRO A 135 9.52 0.03 17.49
C PRO A 135 9.69 -1.31 16.77
N LYS A 136 10.86 -1.59 16.21
CA LYS A 136 11.17 -2.86 15.53
C LYS A 136 11.01 -4.08 16.44
N GLN A 137 11.27 -3.92 17.73
CA GLN A 137 11.09 -4.94 18.75
C GLN A 137 9.72 -4.87 19.45
N ASN A 138 8.81 -4.03 18.96
CA ASN A 138 7.49 -3.84 19.53
C ASN A 138 7.50 -3.41 21.02
N HIS A 139 8.47 -2.59 21.41
CA HIS A 139 8.57 -2.04 22.77
C HIS A 139 7.93 -0.68 22.80
N TRP A 140 6.74 -0.61 23.41
CA TRP A 140 5.93 0.60 23.53
C TRP A 140 5.53 0.86 24.95
N GLU A 141 5.52 2.13 25.32
CA GLU A 141 5.07 2.64 26.61
C GLU A 141 4.11 3.80 26.38
N ALA A 142 3.16 4.00 27.29
CA ALA A 142 2.29 5.15 27.23
C ALA A 142 3.07 6.39 27.74
N LEU A 143 3.22 7.40 26.87
CA LEU A 143 3.71 8.71 27.28
C LEU A 143 2.60 9.49 28.00
N VAL A 144 1.39 9.44 27.46
CA VAL A 144 0.17 10.02 28.02
C VAL A 144 -0.93 8.98 27.89
N ASP A 145 -1.52 8.57 29.00
CA ASP A 145 -2.58 7.54 29.00
C ASP A 145 -3.93 8.07 28.48
N SER A 146 -4.21 9.36 28.71
CA SER A 146 -5.43 10.01 28.22
C SER A 146 -5.12 11.42 27.77
N PHE A 147 -5.00 11.63 26.47
CA PHE A 147 -4.70 12.90 25.85
C PHE A 147 -5.99 13.72 25.66
N GLU A 148 -6.04 14.91 26.25
CA GLU A 148 -7.27 15.70 26.32
C GLU A 148 -7.67 16.34 25.01
N ILE A 149 -6.69 16.63 24.13
CA ILE A 149 -6.94 17.27 22.83
C ILE A 149 -7.21 16.22 21.75
N GLY A 150 -7.58 15.03 22.12
CA GLY A 150 -7.88 13.98 21.15
C GLY A 150 -8.73 14.52 19.99
N GLY A 151 -8.45 14.05 18.77
CA GLY A 151 -9.16 14.49 17.58
C GLY A 151 -9.01 13.43 16.49
N TRP A 152 -9.88 13.53 15.47
CA TRP A 152 -9.85 12.64 14.34
C TRP A 152 -8.78 13.09 13.34
N ASP A 153 -8.14 12.10 12.73
CA ASP A 153 -7.12 12.24 11.69
C ASP A 153 -5.99 13.17 12.11
N PRO A 154 -5.31 12.82 13.21
CA PRO A 154 -4.21 13.65 13.71
C PRO A 154 -2.95 13.49 12.87
N ASP A 155 -2.07 14.50 12.95
CA ASP A 155 -0.68 14.45 12.51
C ASP A 155 0.23 15.08 13.55
N PHE A 156 1.45 14.56 13.67
CA PHE A 156 2.50 15.11 14.53
C PHE A 156 3.67 15.65 13.70
N PHE A 157 4.05 16.85 13.98
CA PHE A 157 5.17 17.51 13.33
C PHE A 157 6.18 18.08 14.34
N THR A 158 7.44 17.72 14.17
CA THR A 158 8.56 18.32 14.91
C THR A 158 9.26 19.30 13.98
N ASP A 159 9.32 20.58 14.36
CA ASP A 159 10.01 21.61 13.60
C ASP A 159 11.53 21.59 13.89
N ASP A 160 12.32 22.24 13.02
CA ASP A 160 13.79 22.31 13.12
C ASP A 160 14.27 22.99 14.42
N ASP A 161 13.45 23.88 14.98
CA ASP A 161 13.74 24.53 16.26
C ASP A 161 13.36 23.67 17.48
N GLY A 162 12.86 22.46 17.23
CA GLY A 162 12.45 21.49 18.24
C GLY A 162 11.08 21.74 18.85
N ARG A 163 10.30 22.71 18.35
CA ARG A 163 8.88 22.82 18.71
C ARG A 163 8.08 21.66 18.11
N PHE A 164 7.01 21.30 18.79
CA PHE A 164 6.21 20.15 18.45
C PHE A 164 4.76 20.57 18.23
N TYR A 165 4.19 20.11 17.13
CA TYR A 165 2.85 20.50 16.70
C TYR A 165 1.96 19.29 16.45
N MET A 166 0.67 19.48 16.64
CA MET A 166 -0.37 18.54 16.23
C MET A 166 -1.34 19.25 15.29
N TYR A 167 -1.70 18.57 14.22
CA TYR A 167 -2.77 18.97 13.31
C TYR A 167 -3.84 17.89 13.34
N ASN A 168 -5.11 18.28 13.17
CA ASN A 168 -6.21 17.31 13.14
C ASN A 168 -7.46 17.91 12.51
N GLY A 169 -8.38 17.04 12.10
CA GLY A 169 -9.70 17.39 11.60
C GLY A 169 -10.19 16.35 10.61
N SER A 170 -11.47 15.98 10.76
CA SER A 170 -12.16 15.02 9.91
C SER A 170 -13.63 15.41 9.89
N SER A 171 -14.04 16.20 8.87
CA SER A 171 -15.37 16.81 8.84
C SER A 171 -15.74 17.36 7.47
N ASN A 172 -17.04 17.42 7.21
CA ASN A 172 -17.60 18.18 6.08
C ASN A 172 -18.02 19.62 6.44
N ARG A 173 -17.81 20.07 7.71
CA ARG A 173 -18.26 21.37 8.18
C ARG A 173 -17.23 22.16 8.96
N TYR A 174 -16.30 21.48 9.61
CA TYR A 174 -15.30 22.11 10.47
C TYR A 174 -13.93 22.11 9.77
N PRO A 175 -13.12 23.16 10.00
CA PRO A 175 -11.80 23.25 9.40
C PRO A 175 -10.82 22.22 9.99
N LEU A 176 -9.68 22.08 9.32
CA LEU A 176 -8.50 21.53 9.95
C LEU A 176 -7.99 22.49 11.01
N TYR A 177 -7.45 21.93 12.08
CA TYR A 177 -6.91 22.68 13.20
C TYR A 177 -5.43 22.35 13.40
N GLY A 178 -4.71 23.32 13.99
CA GLY A 178 -3.32 23.15 14.40
C GLY A 178 -3.09 23.73 15.79
N ILE A 179 -2.18 23.12 16.55
CA ILE A 179 -1.81 23.56 17.87
C ILE A 179 -0.35 23.17 18.17
N GLU A 180 0.36 24.04 18.89
CA GLU A 180 1.67 23.69 19.46
C GLU A 180 1.47 22.90 20.75
N LEU A 181 2.27 21.87 20.96
CA LEU A 181 2.28 21.03 22.15
C LEU A 181 3.61 21.14 22.89
N ASN A 182 3.56 21.09 24.19
CA ASN A 182 4.75 20.87 24.99
C ASN A 182 5.27 19.45 24.75
N ARG A 183 6.42 19.30 24.12
CA ARG A 183 7.00 18.01 23.72
C ARG A 183 7.28 17.01 24.85
N LYS A 184 7.20 17.45 26.12
CA LYS A 184 7.41 16.57 27.30
C LYS A 184 6.09 16.14 27.95
N THR A 185 5.15 17.07 28.04
CA THR A 185 3.86 16.83 28.74
C THR A 185 2.71 16.60 27.78
N MET A 186 2.91 16.91 26.48
CA MET A 186 1.86 16.91 25.43
C MET A 186 0.72 17.90 25.72
N GLU A 187 0.89 18.82 26.68
CA GLU A 187 -0.06 19.86 26.96
C GLU A 187 -0.04 20.95 25.88
N PRO A 188 -1.19 21.58 25.58
CA PRO A 188 -1.26 22.69 24.64
C PRO A 188 -0.36 23.87 25.04
N VAL A 189 0.29 24.45 24.03
CA VAL A 189 0.99 25.71 24.13
C VAL A 189 0.20 26.77 23.34
N GLY A 190 -0.55 27.62 24.02
CA GLY A 190 -1.42 28.59 23.38
C GLY A 190 -2.79 28.03 22.99
N THR A 191 -3.39 28.62 21.97
CA THR A 191 -4.74 28.28 21.52
C THR A 191 -4.72 27.56 20.17
N ARG A 192 -5.62 26.60 20.02
CA ARG A 192 -5.85 25.90 18.74
C ARG A 192 -6.26 26.92 17.65
N LYS A 193 -5.68 26.81 16.48
CA LYS A 193 -5.95 27.66 15.32
C LYS A 193 -6.66 26.89 14.21
N GLU A 194 -7.51 27.57 13.50
CA GLU A 194 -8.12 27.08 12.27
C GLU A 194 -7.11 27.23 11.14
N MET A 195 -6.86 26.13 10.39
CA MET A 195 -5.88 26.10 9.32
C MET A 195 -6.52 26.29 7.95
N TYR A 196 -7.56 25.50 7.65
CA TYR A 196 -8.19 25.48 6.34
C TYR A 196 -9.59 24.88 6.39
N LEU A 197 -10.44 25.35 5.49
CA LEU A 197 -11.75 24.78 5.15
C LEU A 197 -11.83 24.67 3.64
N LEU A 198 -12.43 23.60 3.11
CA LEU A 198 -12.57 23.38 1.66
C LEU A 198 -13.30 24.52 0.94
N GLU A 199 -12.88 24.80 -0.28
CA GLU A 199 -13.44 25.81 -1.16
C GLU A 199 -13.94 25.16 -2.49
N PRO A 200 -14.94 24.26 -2.47
CA PRO A 200 -15.38 23.49 -3.63
C PRO A 200 -15.98 24.35 -4.76
N TRP A 201 -16.38 25.58 -4.45
CA TRP A 201 -16.80 26.56 -5.46
C TRP A 201 -15.62 27.10 -6.27
N ARG A 202 -14.41 27.10 -5.71
CA ARG A 202 -13.18 27.61 -6.32
C ARG A 202 -12.37 26.47 -6.93
N TYR A 203 -12.26 25.35 -6.21
CA TYR A 203 -11.49 24.18 -6.61
C TYR A 203 -12.42 23.01 -6.92
N GLY A 204 -12.73 22.78 -8.19
CA GLY A 204 -13.71 21.78 -8.60
C GLY A 204 -13.38 20.35 -8.16
N TRP A 205 -12.11 20.01 -8.01
CA TRP A 205 -11.67 18.70 -7.54
C TRP A 205 -12.07 18.40 -6.09
N GLN A 206 -12.34 19.42 -5.28
CA GLN A 206 -12.82 19.28 -3.91
C GLN A 206 -14.31 18.95 -3.82
N ARG A 207 -15.06 18.95 -4.93
CA ARG A 207 -16.49 18.68 -4.90
C ARG A 207 -16.78 17.22 -4.59
N PHE A 208 -17.83 16.99 -3.83
CA PHE A 208 -18.30 15.67 -3.47
C PHE A 208 -18.80 14.88 -4.69
N GLY A 209 -18.74 13.54 -4.63
CA GLY A 209 -19.23 12.63 -5.67
C GLY A 209 -18.17 12.02 -6.55
N GLU A 210 -18.49 10.85 -7.16
CA GLU A 210 -17.56 10.07 -8.00
C GLU A 210 -17.01 10.86 -9.20
N HIS A 211 -17.76 11.86 -9.68
CA HIS A 211 -17.38 12.72 -10.81
C HIS A 211 -17.10 14.17 -10.39
N MET A 212 -17.00 14.44 -9.08
CA MET A 212 -16.79 15.80 -8.55
C MET A 212 -17.86 16.80 -9.05
N ASP A 213 -19.07 16.35 -9.19
CA ASP A 213 -20.20 17.08 -9.78
C ASP A 213 -21.30 17.43 -8.79
N ASN A 214 -21.23 16.92 -7.56
CA ASN A 214 -22.20 17.24 -6.53
C ASN A 214 -21.88 18.63 -5.92
N THR A 215 -22.77 19.56 -6.16
CA THR A 215 -22.67 20.96 -5.65
C THR A 215 -23.59 21.24 -4.46
N PHE A 216 -24.33 20.22 -3.98
CA PHE A 216 -25.32 20.38 -2.91
C PHE A 216 -24.84 19.83 -1.58
N LEU A 217 -23.98 18.81 -1.59
CA LEU A 217 -23.40 18.23 -0.39
C LEU A 217 -22.02 18.82 -0.12
N ASP A 218 -21.77 19.15 1.15
CA ASP A 218 -20.46 19.59 1.56
C ASP A 218 -19.47 18.43 1.47
N PRO A 219 -18.34 18.62 0.78
CA PRO A 219 -17.31 17.58 0.69
C PRO A 219 -16.65 17.34 2.04
N PHE A 220 -16.13 16.14 2.23
CA PHE A 220 -15.41 15.75 3.43
C PHE A 220 -13.93 16.12 3.32
N MET A 221 -13.39 16.67 4.41
CA MET A 221 -11.97 17.00 4.54
C MET A 221 -11.40 16.29 5.76
N GLU A 222 -10.24 15.67 5.59
CA GLU A 222 -9.58 14.88 6.61
C GLU A 222 -8.06 14.81 6.36
N GLY A 223 -7.34 13.96 7.10
CA GLY A 223 -5.99 13.56 6.74
C GLY A 223 -4.94 14.65 6.77
N ALA A 224 -4.92 15.45 7.84
CA ALA A 224 -3.87 16.44 8.00
C ALA A 224 -2.47 15.80 8.01
N HIS A 225 -1.52 16.35 7.22
CA HIS A 225 -0.11 15.94 7.28
C HIS A 225 0.81 17.12 6.95
N MET A 226 1.75 17.42 7.85
CA MET A 226 2.66 18.56 7.72
C MET A 226 4.03 18.13 7.19
N THR A 227 4.45 18.79 6.12
CA THR A 227 5.80 18.68 5.54
C THR A 227 6.47 20.05 5.53
N LYS A 228 7.78 20.10 5.75
CA LYS A 228 8.59 21.32 5.64
C LYS A 228 9.59 21.21 4.50
N HIS A 229 9.65 22.23 3.66
CA HIS A 229 10.63 22.34 2.58
C HIS A 229 11.04 23.80 2.35
N ASN A 230 12.34 24.07 2.22
CA ASN A 230 12.89 25.41 1.96
C ASN A 230 12.32 26.51 2.86
N GLY A 231 12.09 26.19 4.14
CA GLY A 231 11.53 27.14 5.12
C GLY A 231 10.02 27.42 4.99
N LYS A 232 9.34 26.75 4.05
CA LYS A 232 7.89 26.77 3.90
C LYS A 232 7.27 25.52 4.55
N TYR A 233 6.02 25.66 4.97
CA TYR A 233 5.23 24.62 5.62
C TYR A 233 4.08 24.21 4.71
N TYR A 234 3.93 22.92 4.47
CA TYR A 234 2.98 22.33 3.54
C TYR A 234 2.04 21.42 4.33
N LEU A 235 0.86 21.91 4.65
CA LEU A 235 -0.15 21.11 5.33
C LEU A 235 -1.05 20.46 4.28
N GLN A 236 -0.89 19.17 4.12
CA GLN A 236 -1.71 18.32 3.24
C GLN A 236 -3.06 18.01 3.88
N TYR A 237 -4.03 17.65 3.05
CA TYR A 237 -5.37 17.22 3.48
C TYR A 237 -6.02 16.35 2.40
N GLY A 238 -6.78 15.33 2.83
CA GLY A 238 -7.55 14.47 1.93
C GLY A 238 -8.95 15.04 1.66
N ALA A 239 -9.40 14.97 0.41
CA ALA A 239 -10.74 15.35 -0.04
C ALA A 239 -11.08 14.67 -1.39
N PRO A 240 -12.36 14.61 -1.84
CA PRO A 240 -13.58 15.05 -1.16
C PRO A 240 -14.24 13.97 -0.30
N GLY A 241 -13.74 12.75 -0.28
CA GLY A 241 -14.24 11.62 0.48
C GLY A 241 -13.65 10.30 0.00
N THR A 242 -13.32 9.43 0.94
CA THR A 242 -12.56 8.18 0.72
C THR A 242 -13.32 7.15 -0.14
N GLU A 243 -14.63 7.27 -0.28
CA GLU A 243 -15.47 6.36 -1.08
C GLU A 243 -15.39 6.61 -2.59
N PHE A 244 -14.77 7.72 -3.03
CA PHE A 244 -14.72 8.12 -4.44
C PHE A 244 -13.37 7.83 -5.09
N SER A 245 -13.39 7.50 -6.38
CA SER A 245 -12.18 7.36 -7.19
C SER A 245 -11.39 8.67 -7.31
N GLY A 246 -12.03 9.82 -7.11
CA GLY A 246 -11.42 11.15 -7.08
C GLY A 246 -10.81 11.55 -5.74
N TYR A 247 -10.75 10.64 -4.76
CA TYR A 247 -10.08 10.92 -3.49
C TYR A 247 -8.63 11.31 -3.70
N ALA A 248 -8.24 12.46 -3.19
CA ALA A 248 -6.99 13.14 -3.49
C ALA A 248 -6.44 13.87 -2.27
N ASP A 249 -5.16 14.22 -2.29
CA ASP A 249 -4.59 15.14 -1.32
C ASP A 249 -4.37 16.52 -1.94
N GLY A 250 -4.93 17.54 -1.30
CA GLY A 250 -4.57 18.92 -1.51
C GLY A 250 -3.48 19.36 -0.55
N VAL A 251 -2.99 20.59 -0.72
CA VAL A 251 -2.01 21.22 0.17
C VAL A 251 -2.25 22.70 0.32
N ILE A 252 -2.08 23.19 1.55
CA ILE A 252 -1.98 24.62 1.84
C ILE A 252 -0.56 24.94 2.28
N VAL A 253 -0.03 26.08 1.84
CA VAL A 253 1.36 26.49 2.03
C VAL A 253 1.44 27.75 2.86
N GLY A 254 2.31 27.75 3.86
CA GLY A 254 2.53 28.86 4.78
C GLY A 254 4.00 29.11 5.10
N SER A 255 4.27 30.21 5.78
CA SER A 255 5.60 30.60 6.25
C SER A 255 5.84 30.25 7.73
N SER A 256 4.85 29.69 8.39
CA SER A 256 4.96 29.23 9.79
C SER A 256 4.09 27.98 9.99
N PRO A 257 4.39 27.14 10.99
CA PRO A 257 3.66 25.90 11.22
C PRO A 257 2.17 26.09 11.58
N LEU A 258 1.80 27.27 12.08
CA LEU A 258 0.42 27.62 12.40
C LEU A 258 -0.14 28.71 11.46
N GLY A 259 0.43 28.84 10.27
CA GLY A 259 -0.03 29.74 9.22
C GLY A 259 0.35 31.20 9.40
N PRO A 260 -0.25 32.11 8.63
CA PRO A 260 -1.33 31.86 7.70
C PRO A 260 -0.93 30.99 6.50
N PHE A 261 -1.91 30.27 5.94
CA PHE A 261 -1.74 29.39 4.80
C PHE A 261 -2.52 29.88 3.58
N SER A 262 -2.04 29.50 2.41
CA SER A 262 -2.73 29.69 1.12
C SER A 262 -2.77 28.35 0.37
N PRO A 263 -3.92 27.97 -0.23
CA PRO A 263 -4.02 26.71 -0.95
C PRO A 263 -3.24 26.73 -2.25
N GLN A 264 -2.61 25.61 -2.57
CA GLN A 264 -2.16 25.27 -3.92
C GLN A 264 -3.39 24.94 -4.76
N SER A 265 -3.41 25.34 -6.04
CA SER A 265 -4.62 25.23 -6.88
C SER A 265 -4.97 23.79 -7.23
N ASP A 266 -3.94 23.02 -7.52
CA ASP A 266 -4.08 21.62 -7.94
C ASP A 266 -3.80 20.65 -6.77
N PRO A 267 -4.45 19.48 -6.75
CA PRO A 267 -4.14 18.48 -5.76
C PRO A 267 -2.70 17.97 -5.91
N VAL A 268 -2.05 17.67 -4.81
CA VAL A 268 -0.71 17.07 -4.79
C VAL A 268 -0.75 15.68 -5.37
N SER A 269 -1.72 14.89 -4.95
CA SER A 269 -1.93 13.53 -5.43
C SER A 269 -3.39 13.34 -5.85
N MET A 270 -3.60 12.81 -7.04
CA MET A 270 -4.91 12.40 -7.55
C MET A 270 -4.73 11.32 -8.60
N LYS A 271 -5.56 10.27 -8.56
CA LYS A 271 -5.51 9.20 -9.56
C LYS A 271 -6.92 8.73 -9.92
N LEU A 272 -7.48 9.32 -10.96
CA LEU A 272 -8.85 9.06 -11.42
C LEU A 272 -9.03 7.78 -12.24
N GLY A 273 -7.96 7.24 -12.77
CA GLY A 273 -8.01 6.13 -13.74
C GLY A 273 -6.96 5.07 -13.51
N GLY A 274 -7.00 4.04 -14.35
CA GLY A 274 -6.12 2.87 -14.29
C GLY A 274 -6.67 1.77 -13.38
N PHE A 275 -5.83 0.81 -13.08
CA PHE A 275 -6.16 -0.35 -12.25
C PHE A 275 -6.47 0.03 -10.81
N ALA A 276 -5.60 0.83 -10.20
CA ALA A 276 -5.75 1.36 -8.84
C ALA A 276 -6.08 2.84 -8.88
N ARG A 277 -7.14 3.27 -8.20
CA ARG A 277 -7.68 4.64 -8.19
C ARG A 277 -7.66 5.23 -6.79
N GLY A 278 -7.84 6.55 -6.71
CA GLY A 278 -7.68 7.30 -5.47
C GLY A 278 -6.20 7.58 -5.20
N ALA A 279 -5.91 8.51 -4.35
CA ALA A 279 -4.58 8.83 -3.84
C ALA A 279 -4.71 9.89 -2.74
N GLY A 280 -5.68 9.73 -1.84
CA GLY A 280 -5.97 10.70 -0.77
C GLY A 280 -5.63 10.18 0.61
N HIS A 281 -5.68 11.06 1.59
CA HIS A 281 -5.30 10.88 2.99
C HIS A 281 -3.95 10.17 3.09
N GLY A 282 -2.94 10.84 2.58
CA GLY A 282 -1.59 10.33 2.53
C GLY A 282 -0.61 11.14 3.38
N SER A 283 0.62 10.69 3.38
CA SER A 283 1.74 11.38 4.00
C SER A 283 2.93 11.46 3.05
N THR A 284 3.71 12.52 3.17
CA THR A 284 4.91 12.74 2.38
C THR A 284 6.16 12.65 3.25
N PHE A 285 7.14 11.87 2.82
CA PHE A 285 8.34 11.58 3.60
C PHE A 285 9.58 11.50 2.70
N GLN A 286 10.76 11.46 3.31
CA GLN A 286 12.01 11.29 2.60
C GLN A 286 12.59 9.89 2.82
N ASP A 287 13.16 9.32 1.75
CA ASP A 287 13.96 8.11 1.86
C ASP A 287 15.37 8.38 2.41
N ASN A 288 16.19 7.32 2.54
CA ASN A 288 17.58 7.41 3.05
C ASN A 288 18.51 8.22 2.13
N ASN A 289 18.06 8.60 0.93
CA ASN A 289 18.81 9.39 -0.06
C ASN A 289 18.22 10.81 -0.21
N ASN A 290 17.36 11.24 0.74
CA ASN A 290 16.66 12.53 0.76
C ASN A 290 15.72 12.75 -0.45
N ARG A 291 15.23 11.69 -1.08
CA ARG A 291 14.17 11.78 -2.09
C ARG A 291 12.81 11.75 -1.43
N TRP A 292 11.91 12.55 -1.97
CA TRP A 292 10.54 12.63 -1.51
C TRP A 292 9.69 11.51 -2.09
N TRP A 293 8.87 10.96 -1.24
CA TRP A 293 7.87 9.94 -1.54
C TRP A 293 6.55 10.32 -0.89
N HIS A 294 5.48 9.87 -1.51
CA HIS A 294 4.13 10.02 -0.98
C HIS A 294 3.51 8.63 -0.84
N VAL A 295 2.87 8.36 0.28
CA VAL A 295 2.06 7.17 0.50
C VAL A 295 0.62 7.59 0.71
N SER A 296 -0.33 6.92 0.08
CA SER A 296 -1.76 7.29 0.16
C SER A 296 -2.69 6.10 0.05
N THR A 297 -3.95 6.34 0.35
CA THR A 297 -5.04 5.38 0.25
C THR A 297 -5.40 5.13 -1.21
N ILE A 298 -5.47 3.87 -1.61
CA ILE A 298 -6.09 3.42 -2.85
C ILE A 298 -7.50 2.91 -2.54
N HIS A 299 -8.48 3.44 -3.26
CA HIS A 299 -9.88 3.07 -3.15
C HIS A 299 -10.19 1.83 -3.99
N ILE A 300 -10.62 0.76 -3.37
CA ILE A 300 -11.04 -0.48 -4.03
C ILE A 300 -12.56 -0.59 -4.08
N SER A 301 -13.23 -0.51 -2.94
CA SER A 301 -14.70 -0.53 -2.79
C SER A 301 -15.42 -1.61 -3.60
N VAL A 302 -14.92 -2.85 -3.53
CA VAL A 302 -15.56 -3.99 -4.18
C VAL A 302 -16.76 -4.46 -3.37
N LYS A 303 -16.56 -4.63 -2.07
CA LYS A 303 -17.55 -5.18 -1.14
C LYS A 303 -18.04 -4.16 -0.12
N ASN A 304 -17.24 -3.15 0.16
CA ASN A 304 -17.53 -2.10 1.13
C ASN A 304 -16.82 -0.81 0.73
N ASN A 305 -17.44 0.36 1.00
CA ASN A 305 -16.86 1.67 0.70
C ASN A 305 -15.52 1.92 1.40
N PHE A 306 -15.24 1.21 2.50
CA PHE A 306 -13.98 1.28 3.24
C PHE A 306 -13.03 0.13 2.94
N GLU A 307 -13.25 -0.62 1.87
CA GLU A 307 -12.27 -1.57 1.35
C GLU A 307 -11.18 -0.80 0.60
N ARG A 308 -10.05 -0.61 1.25
CA ARG A 308 -8.95 0.25 0.80
C ARG A 308 -7.61 -0.49 0.82
N ARG A 309 -6.67 0.02 0.04
CA ARG A 309 -5.27 -0.44 -0.05
C ARG A 309 -4.35 0.76 -0.03
N LEU A 310 -3.05 0.52 -0.08
CA LEU A 310 -2.04 1.57 -0.06
C LEU A 310 -1.23 1.61 -1.35
N GLY A 311 -0.88 2.83 -1.76
CA GLY A 311 0.04 3.09 -2.85
C GLY A 311 1.18 4.00 -2.41
N ILE A 312 2.37 3.77 -2.99
CA ILE A 312 3.55 4.61 -2.81
C ILE A 312 3.88 5.24 -4.15
N TRP A 313 4.21 6.53 -4.14
CA TRP A 313 4.41 7.34 -5.32
C TRP A 313 5.66 8.21 -5.20
N PRO A 314 6.42 8.42 -6.28
CA PRO A 314 7.43 9.46 -6.31
C PRO A 314 6.79 10.83 -6.08
N ALA A 315 7.40 11.65 -5.23
CA ALA A 315 6.93 13.00 -4.92
C ALA A 315 8.10 13.97 -4.87
N GLY A 316 7.81 15.26 -4.70
CA GLY A 316 8.83 16.28 -4.58
C GLY A 316 8.29 17.70 -4.63
N PHE A 317 9.22 18.61 -4.85
CA PHE A 317 8.98 20.02 -5.04
C PHE A 317 9.64 20.46 -6.33
N ASP A 318 9.00 21.34 -7.08
CA ASP A 318 9.59 21.93 -8.28
C ASP A 318 10.45 23.15 -7.96
N ALA A 319 10.92 23.83 -9.01
CA ALA A 319 11.78 25.01 -8.87
C ALA A 319 11.07 26.22 -8.21
N ASP A 320 9.76 26.24 -8.19
CA ASP A 320 8.92 27.27 -7.58
C ASP A 320 8.42 26.86 -6.20
N ASP A 321 8.95 25.76 -5.66
CA ASP A 321 8.55 25.13 -4.41
C ASP A 321 7.09 24.63 -4.42
N VAL A 322 6.55 24.28 -5.59
CA VAL A 322 5.22 23.65 -5.70
C VAL A 322 5.36 22.16 -5.38
N MET A 323 4.58 21.70 -4.42
CA MET A 323 4.57 20.28 -4.04
C MET A 323 3.84 19.45 -5.09
N TRP A 324 4.42 18.33 -5.49
CA TRP A 324 3.84 17.41 -6.46
C TRP A 324 4.00 15.95 -6.05
N CYS A 325 3.10 15.10 -6.54
CA CYS A 325 3.19 13.65 -6.45
C CYS A 325 2.89 13.06 -7.84
N ASN A 326 3.76 12.18 -8.32
CA ASN A 326 3.60 11.56 -9.62
C ASN A 326 2.74 10.29 -9.51
N THR A 327 1.44 10.41 -9.71
CA THR A 327 0.50 9.29 -9.77
C THR A 327 0.32 8.73 -11.19
N ALA A 328 0.94 9.36 -12.21
CA ALA A 328 0.88 8.91 -13.59
C ALA A 328 1.52 7.53 -13.74
N PHE A 329 0.77 6.58 -14.30
CA PHE A 329 1.17 5.16 -14.35
C PHE A 329 1.53 4.57 -12.97
N GLY A 330 1.05 5.16 -11.88
CA GLY A 330 1.43 4.79 -10.53
C GLY A 330 1.02 3.36 -10.10
N ASP A 331 0.18 2.71 -10.90
CA ASP A 331 -0.20 1.30 -10.82
C ASP A 331 0.58 0.40 -11.80
N TYR A 332 1.64 0.93 -12.42
CA TYR A 332 2.63 0.17 -13.22
C TYR A 332 3.92 0.01 -12.42
N PRO A 333 4.83 -0.89 -12.84
CA PRO A 333 6.12 -1.04 -12.18
C PRO A 333 6.91 0.26 -12.12
N HIS A 334 7.40 0.61 -10.92
CA HIS A 334 8.27 1.75 -10.65
C HIS A 334 9.54 1.27 -9.97
N TYR A 335 10.63 2.01 -10.13
CA TYR A 335 11.87 1.72 -9.44
C TYR A 335 11.77 2.01 -7.94
N LEU A 336 12.28 1.09 -7.14
CA LEU A 336 12.41 1.26 -5.69
C LEU A 336 13.41 2.39 -5.33
N PRO A 337 13.33 2.96 -4.12
CA PRO A 337 14.38 3.82 -3.59
C PRO A 337 15.77 3.19 -3.74
N GLY A 338 16.78 3.98 -4.07
CA GLY A 338 18.15 3.50 -4.33
C GLY A 338 18.35 2.90 -5.73
N GLU A 339 17.36 2.28 -6.35
CA GLU A 339 17.41 1.88 -7.75
C GLU A 339 16.98 3.03 -8.66
N ALA A 340 15.96 3.77 -8.30
CA ALA A 340 15.44 4.92 -9.06
C ALA A 340 16.51 5.97 -9.40
N GLU A 341 17.56 6.09 -8.57
CA GLU A 341 18.68 7.01 -8.78
C GLU A 341 19.54 6.68 -10.00
N LYS A 342 19.48 5.44 -10.45
CA LYS A 342 20.29 4.94 -11.57
C LYS A 342 19.58 5.14 -12.93
N HIS A 343 18.38 5.72 -12.91
CA HIS A 343 17.54 5.86 -14.07
C HIS A 343 17.05 7.30 -14.25
N GLU A 344 16.89 7.72 -15.51
CA GLU A 344 16.35 9.04 -15.85
C GLU A 344 14.84 9.14 -15.60
N THR A 345 14.14 8.01 -15.65
CA THR A 345 12.69 7.91 -15.46
C THR A 345 12.37 7.14 -14.17
N PRO A 346 11.27 7.44 -13.48
CA PRO A 346 10.90 6.76 -12.24
C PRO A 346 10.45 5.31 -12.45
N ARG A 347 10.29 4.85 -13.68
CA ARG A 347 9.77 3.53 -14.03
C ARG A 347 10.53 2.92 -15.22
N PRO A 348 10.59 1.57 -15.31
CA PRO A 348 11.08 0.90 -16.51
C PRO A 348 10.10 1.08 -17.67
N ASP A 349 10.62 0.96 -18.90
CA ASP A 349 9.81 1.03 -20.12
C ASP A 349 9.15 -0.33 -20.41
N TRP A 350 8.33 -0.78 -19.45
CA TRP A 350 7.54 -2.01 -19.57
C TRP A 350 6.07 -1.66 -19.75
N TYR A 351 5.41 -2.39 -20.65
CA TYR A 351 4.00 -2.24 -20.96
C TYR A 351 3.19 -3.37 -20.31
N LEU A 352 1.90 -3.15 -20.13
CA LEU A 352 0.95 -4.19 -19.79
C LEU A 352 0.65 -5.01 -21.04
N LEU A 353 1.15 -6.24 -21.08
CA LEU A 353 1.12 -7.08 -22.29
C LEU A 353 -0.21 -7.79 -22.53
N ASN A 354 -1.04 -7.95 -21.49
CA ASN A 354 -2.23 -8.78 -21.56
C ASN A 354 -3.56 -8.04 -21.37
N TYR A 355 -3.57 -6.71 -21.45
CA TYR A 355 -4.81 -5.93 -21.36
C TYR A 355 -5.84 -6.39 -22.41
N LYS A 356 -7.00 -6.86 -21.93
CA LYS A 356 -8.10 -7.39 -22.76
C LYS A 356 -7.67 -8.46 -23.78
N LYS A 357 -6.57 -9.15 -23.54
CA LYS A 357 -6.14 -10.29 -24.35
C LYS A 357 -6.92 -11.55 -23.95
N PRO A 358 -6.97 -12.57 -24.84
CA PRO A 358 -7.69 -13.82 -24.55
C PRO A 358 -7.20 -14.49 -23.27
N LEU A 359 -8.15 -14.92 -22.46
CA LEU A 359 -7.91 -15.70 -21.24
C LEU A 359 -8.58 -17.08 -21.37
N LEU A 360 -7.90 -18.11 -20.91
CA LEU A 360 -8.44 -19.43 -20.65
C LEU A 360 -8.39 -19.72 -19.15
N VAL A 361 -9.39 -20.43 -18.65
CA VAL A 361 -9.51 -20.75 -17.23
C VAL A 361 -9.91 -22.21 -17.04
N SER A 362 -9.58 -22.78 -15.88
CA SER A 362 -9.98 -24.14 -15.49
C SER A 362 -11.49 -24.25 -15.31
N SER A 363 -12.09 -23.26 -14.67
CA SER A 363 -13.51 -23.20 -14.35
C SER A 363 -13.95 -21.75 -14.15
N THR A 364 -15.26 -21.52 -14.05
CA THR A 364 -15.84 -20.19 -13.75
C THR A 364 -17.01 -20.35 -12.79
N TYR A 365 -17.04 -19.52 -11.76
CA TYR A 365 -18.11 -19.44 -10.79
C TYR A 365 -19.11 -18.33 -11.17
N GLY A 366 -20.36 -18.70 -11.41
CA GLY A 366 -21.44 -17.73 -11.68
C GLY A 366 -21.09 -16.72 -12.77
N GLY A 367 -21.35 -15.43 -12.50
CA GLY A 367 -21.10 -14.32 -13.42
C GLY A 367 -19.69 -13.75 -13.38
N TYR A 368 -18.73 -14.36 -12.64
CA TYR A 368 -17.37 -13.87 -12.47
C TYR A 368 -16.47 -14.31 -13.63
N ASN A 369 -16.64 -13.65 -14.77
CA ASN A 369 -16.04 -14.05 -16.04
C ASN A 369 -14.52 -13.86 -16.09
N ALA A 370 -13.83 -14.70 -16.87
CA ALA A 370 -12.39 -14.65 -17.04
C ALA A 370 -11.85 -13.27 -17.44
N ASN A 371 -12.55 -12.57 -18.33
CA ASN A 371 -12.12 -11.26 -18.84
C ASN A 371 -12.06 -10.15 -17.78
N ASN A 372 -12.65 -10.38 -16.61
CA ASN A 372 -12.55 -9.46 -15.47
C ASN A 372 -11.14 -9.50 -14.82
N ALA A 373 -10.33 -10.50 -15.14
CA ALA A 373 -8.99 -10.59 -14.57
C ALA A 373 -7.92 -9.80 -15.36
N ASN A 374 -8.27 -9.16 -16.48
CA ASN A 374 -7.36 -8.34 -17.26
C ASN A 374 -8.03 -7.11 -17.93
N ASP A 375 -9.09 -6.61 -17.32
CA ASP A 375 -9.84 -5.43 -17.78
C ASP A 375 -9.32 -4.10 -17.19
N GLU A 376 -8.26 -4.15 -16.36
CA GLU A 376 -7.68 -3.01 -15.64
C GLU A 376 -8.69 -2.32 -14.69
N ASN A 377 -9.52 -3.13 -14.06
CA ASN A 377 -10.46 -2.66 -13.06
C ASN A 377 -10.38 -3.52 -11.80
N LEU A 378 -9.75 -3.00 -10.77
CA LEU A 378 -9.56 -3.70 -9.49
C LEU A 378 -10.91 -4.08 -8.80
N LYS A 379 -12.03 -3.47 -9.21
CA LYS A 379 -13.37 -3.71 -8.67
C LYS A 379 -14.10 -4.89 -9.31
N THR A 380 -13.57 -5.46 -10.39
CA THR A 380 -14.08 -6.63 -11.08
C THR A 380 -13.13 -7.81 -10.92
N TRP A 381 -13.61 -9.03 -10.98
CA TRP A 381 -12.76 -10.22 -10.87
C TRP A 381 -13.34 -11.44 -11.59
N TRP A 382 -12.44 -12.32 -11.95
CA TRP A 382 -12.76 -13.70 -12.27
C TRP A 382 -12.72 -14.54 -11.00
N SER A 383 -13.60 -15.54 -10.92
CA SER A 383 -13.55 -16.57 -9.87
C SER A 383 -13.68 -17.96 -10.49
N ALA A 384 -12.77 -18.85 -10.11
CA ALA A 384 -12.92 -20.28 -10.34
C ALA A 384 -14.13 -20.85 -9.56
N ALA A 385 -14.59 -22.01 -9.92
CA ALA A 385 -15.69 -22.69 -9.22
C ALA A 385 -15.30 -23.12 -7.81
N SER A 386 -14.01 -23.31 -7.53
CA SER A 386 -13.48 -23.72 -6.23
C SER A 386 -12.18 -22.98 -5.85
N GLY A 387 -11.70 -23.20 -4.62
CA GLY A 387 -10.35 -22.85 -4.17
C GLY A 387 -9.37 -24.01 -4.21
N GLU A 388 -9.76 -25.12 -4.78
CA GLU A 388 -8.97 -26.33 -4.79
C GLU A 388 -7.67 -26.18 -5.58
N LYS A 389 -6.68 -26.96 -5.19
CA LYS A 389 -5.42 -27.06 -5.94
C LYS A 389 -5.67 -27.49 -7.39
N GLY A 390 -5.01 -26.81 -8.33
CA GLY A 390 -5.12 -27.11 -9.75
C GLY A 390 -6.11 -26.22 -10.50
N GLU A 391 -6.84 -25.32 -9.85
CA GLU A 391 -7.53 -24.22 -10.56
C GLU A 391 -6.48 -23.30 -11.18
N TRP A 392 -6.76 -22.79 -12.39
CA TRP A 392 -5.78 -21.97 -13.12
C TRP A 392 -6.43 -20.93 -14.04
N ILE A 393 -5.65 -19.91 -14.34
CA ILE A 393 -5.92 -18.90 -15.37
C ILE A 393 -4.70 -18.74 -16.27
N GLN A 394 -4.93 -18.68 -17.58
CA GLN A 394 -3.90 -18.55 -18.61
C GLN A 394 -4.20 -17.38 -19.53
N SER A 395 -3.20 -16.53 -19.75
CA SER A 395 -3.27 -15.42 -20.71
C SER A 395 -2.51 -15.73 -21.99
N ASP A 396 -3.10 -15.47 -23.15
CA ASP A 396 -2.44 -15.45 -24.47
C ASP A 396 -2.06 -13.99 -24.81
N LEU A 397 -0.78 -13.68 -24.84
CA LEU A 397 -0.28 -12.34 -25.17
C LEU A 397 -0.40 -12.02 -26.68
N GLY A 398 -0.84 -12.99 -27.50
CA GLY A 398 -1.01 -12.87 -28.94
C GLY A 398 0.30 -13.05 -29.75
N VAL A 399 1.42 -12.57 -29.20
CA VAL A 399 2.76 -12.70 -29.79
C VAL A 399 3.76 -13.10 -28.70
N VAL A 400 4.90 -13.64 -29.10
CA VAL A 400 6.01 -13.88 -28.17
C VAL A 400 6.56 -12.52 -27.73
N SER A 401 6.56 -12.29 -26.44
CA SER A 401 6.98 -11.04 -25.78
C SER A 401 8.03 -11.32 -24.72
N THR A 402 8.81 -10.31 -24.38
CA THR A 402 9.74 -10.37 -23.25
C THR A 402 9.01 -9.99 -21.98
N VAL A 403 8.73 -10.94 -21.11
CA VAL A 403 8.07 -10.72 -19.81
C VAL A 403 9.12 -10.44 -18.74
N HIS A 404 8.95 -9.33 -18.03
CA HIS A 404 9.85 -8.86 -16.96
C HIS A 404 9.26 -9.01 -15.57
N ALA A 405 7.96 -8.74 -15.43
CA ALA A 405 7.27 -8.80 -14.15
C ALA A 405 5.81 -9.23 -14.30
N ILE A 406 5.26 -9.75 -13.22
CA ILE A 406 3.86 -10.19 -13.13
C ILE A 406 3.29 -9.69 -11.79
N GLN A 407 2.09 -9.11 -11.83
CA GLN A 407 1.34 -8.79 -10.62
C GLN A 407 0.08 -9.64 -10.56
N ILE A 408 -0.13 -10.28 -9.41
CA ILE A 408 -1.32 -11.09 -9.12
C ILE A 408 -2.10 -10.34 -8.04
N ASN A 409 -3.33 -9.98 -8.37
CA ASN A 409 -4.24 -9.34 -7.43
C ASN A 409 -5.38 -10.30 -7.13
N TYR A 410 -5.39 -10.83 -5.93
CA TYR A 410 -6.44 -11.76 -5.48
C TYR A 410 -7.72 -10.99 -5.13
N ALA A 411 -8.86 -11.59 -5.46
CA ALA A 411 -10.18 -11.18 -4.97
C ALA A 411 -10.64 -12.18 -3.90
N ASP A 412 -11.19 -11.66 -2.82
CA ASP A 412 -11.62 -12.48 -1.68
C ASP A 412 -13.03 -13.05 -1.92
N GLN A 413 -13.18 -13.98 -2.89
CA GLN A 413 -14.45 -14.59 -3.21
C GLN A 413 -14.80 -15.71 -2.22
N ASP A 414 -15.90 -15.54 -1.50
CA ASP A 414 -16.40 -16.50 -0.50
C ASP A 414 -15.36 -16.88 0.56
N VAL A 415 -14.49 -15.93 0.89
CA VAL A 415 -13.46 -16.12 1.93
C VAL A 415 -14.14 -16.17 3.30
N ASP A 416 -13.81 -17.18 4.09
CA ASP A 416 -14.20 -17.26 5.49
C ASP A 416 -13.28 -16.35 6.32
N SER A 417 -13.66 -15.09 6.46
CA SER A 417 -12.87 -14.10 7.18
C SER A 417 -13.18 -14.15 8.67
N ASN A 418 -12.14 -14.27 9.45
CA ASN A 418 -12.22 -14.15 10.90
C ASN A 418 -12.20 -12.67 11.27
N HIS A 419 -13.23 -12.20 11.98
CA HIS A 419 -13.33 -10.79 12.42
C HIS A 419 -12.22 -10.38 13.42
N LEU A 420 -11.47 -11.32 13.94
CA LEU A 420 -10.28 -11.07 14.76
C LEU A 420 -9.00 -11.02 13.92
N GLY A 421 -9.11 -11.22 12.63
CA GLY A 421 -8.01 -11.12 11.67
C GLY A 421 -6.81 -11.96 12.06
N LYS A 422 -5.60 -11.44 11.85
CA LYS A 422 -4.34 -12.12 12.14
C LYS A 422 -4.08 -12.49 13.59
N ILE A 423 -4.75 -11.87 14.55
CA ILE A 423 -4.46 -12.12 15.97
C ILE A 423 -4.91 -13.52 16.38
N ASN A 424 -6.06 -13.98 15.90
CA ASN A 424 -6.65 -15.27 16.30
C ASN A 424 -6.93 -16.21 15.12
N GLY A 425 -6.82 -15.76 13.88
CA GLY A 425 -7.21 -16.53 12.69
C GLY A 425 -6.10 -17.37 12.05
N GLY A 426 -4.91 -17.37 12.61
CA GLY A 426 -3.75 -17.98 11.96
C GLY A 426 -3.24 -17.15 10.77
N VAL A 427 -2.18 -17.63 10.15
CA VAL A 427 -1.59 -16.97 8.98
C VAL A 427 -2.41 -17.36 7.75
N GLN A 428 -2.99 -16.37 7.10
CA GLN A 428 -3.55 -16.50 5.77
C GLN A 428 -2.37 -16.52 4.78
N PHE A 429 -2.38 -17.41 3.81
CA PHE A 429 -1.32 -17.44 2.79
C PHE A 429 -1.84 -18.00 1.48
N HIS A 430 -1.23 -17.54 0.38
CA HIS A 430 -1.49 -18.02 -0.96
C HIS A 430 -0.29 -18.81 -1.46
N GLN A 431 -0.52 -19.96 -2.10
CA GLN A 431 0.53 -20.70 -2.79
C GLN A 431 0.14 -20.91 -4.24
N TYR A 432 1.10 -20.71 -5.13
CA TYR A 432 0.86 -20.79 -6.56
C TYR A 432 2.14 -21.11 -7.35
N LYS A 433 1.94 -21.43 -8.62
CA LYS A 433 3.03 -21.50 -9.62
C LYS A 433 2.66 -20.64 -10.82
N LEU A 434 3.69 -19.99 -11.39
CA LEU A 434 3.59 -19.33 -12.68
C LEU A 434 4.38 -20.13 -13.71
N TYR A 435 3.78 -20.31 -14.86
CA TYR A 435 4.37 -20.99 -15.99
C TYR A 435 4.40 -20.08 -17.20
N SER A 436 5.41 -20.27 -18.06
CA SER A 436 5.50 -19.64 -19.37
C SER A 436 5.57 -20.67 -20.49
N SER A 437 5.08 -20.29 -21.66
CA SER A 437 5.18 -21.06 -22.88
C SER A 437 5.24 -20.15 -24.11
N VAL A 438 5.96 -20.58 -25.16
CA VAL A 438 5.96 -19.87 -26.44
C VAL A 438 4.94 -20.47 -27.41
N ASP A 439 4.55 -21.74 -27.24
CA ASP A 439 3.72 -22.52 -28.18
C ASP A 439 2.40 -23.02 -27.56
N GLY A 440 2.20 -22.80 -26.28
CA GLY A 440 1.03 -23.28 -25.52
C GLY A 440 1.04 -24.79 -25.23
N LYS A 441 2.10 -25.49 -25.60
CA LYS A 441 2.25 -26.96 -25.45
C LYS A 441 3.34 -27.36 -24.47
N LYS A 442 4.50 -26.72 -24.56
CA LYS A 442 5.62 -26.92 -23.64
C LYS A 442 5.65 -25.80 -22.63
N TRP A 443 5.60 -26.15 -21.33
CA TRP A 443 5.51 -25.24 -20.23
C TRP A 443 6.75 -25.33 -19.34
N SER A 444 7.24 -24.18 -18.90
CA SER A 444 8.33 -24.05 -17.94
C SER A 444 7.84 -23.28 -16.73
N VAL A 445 8.17 -23.73 -15.53
CA VAL A 445 7.94 -22.98 -14.29
C VAL A 445 8.88 -21.78 -14.28
N ILE A 446 8.33 -20.59 -14.10
CA ILE A 446 9.10 -19.34 -14.00
C ILE A 446 9.06 -18.76 -12.59
N VAL A 447 8.03 -19.10 -11.80
CA VAL A 447 7.91 -18.76 -10.37
C VAL A 447 7.30 -19.97 -9.67
N ASP A 448 7.88 -20.37 -8.56
CA ASP A 448 7.34 -21.39 -7.66
C ASP A 448 7.22 -20.81 -6.25
N LYS A 449 6.01 -20.53 -5.84
CA LYS A 449 5.66 -20.10 -4.47
C LYS A 449 4.82 -21.16 -3.74
N SER A 450 5.07 -22.43 -4.02
CA SER A 450 4.36 -23.54 -3.37
C SER A 450 4.71 -23.73 -1.88
N ASP A 451 5.75 -23.06 -1.40
CA ASP A 451 6.17 -23.04 0.01
C ASP A 451 5.89 -21.70 0.71
N ASN A 452 5.24 -20.75 0.03
CA ASN A 452 4.91 -19.46 0.61
C ASN A 452 4.03 -19.61 1.86
N LYS A 453 4.32 -18.82 2.91
CA LYS A 453 3.60 -18.82 4.19
C LYS A 453 3.11 -17.43 4.59
N THR A 454 3.10 -16.51 3.65
CA THR A 454 2.67 -15.13 3.87
C THR A 454 1.42 -14.82 3.05
N ASP A 455 0.61 -13.92 3.57
CA ASP A 455 -0.52 -13.36 2.84
C ASP A 455 0.01 -12.35 1.81
N VAL A 456 -0.35 -12.55 0.54
CA VAL A 456 0.15 -11.75 -0.57
C VAL A 456 -1.00 -11.35 -1.50
N PRO A 457 -1.93 -10.51 -1.04
CA PRO A 457 -3.13 -10.16 -1.79
C PRO A 457 -2.85 -9.40 -3.09
N HIS A 458 -1.68 -8.76 -3.19
CA HIS A 458 -1.23 -8.01 -4.37
C HIS A 458 0.22 -8.39 -4.71
N ASP A 459 0.45 -9.66 -5.00
CA ASP A 459 1.80 -10.18 -5.19
C ASP A 459 2.41 -9.67 -6.50
N TYR A 460 3.43 -8.84 -6.39
CA TYR A 460 4.22 -8.35 -7.51
C TYR A 460 5.56 -9.09 -7.57
N ILE A 461 5.83 -9.70 -8.71
CA ILE A 461 7.01 -10.53 -8.93
C ILE A 461 7.81 -9.95 -10.10
N GLU A 462 8.95 -9.33 -9.83
CA GLU A 462 9.97 -9.06 -10.82
C GLU A 462 10.76 -10.36 -11.09
N LEU A 463 10.75 -10.85 -12.33
CA LEU A 463 11.45 -12.07 -12.67
C LEU A 463 12.97 -11.90 -12.54
N SER A 464 13.65 -12.91 -12.02
CA SER A 464 15.12 -12.89 -11.86
C SER A 464 15.86 -12.70 -13.18
N ALA A 465 15.28 -13.19 -14.28
CA ALA A 465 15.67 -12.89 -15.65
C ALA A 465 14.42 -12.82 -16.52
N PRO A 466 14.36 -11.90 -17.51
CA PRO A 466 13.24 -11.80 -18.42
C PRO A 466 13.04 -13.11 -19.20
N VAL A 467 11.79 -13.47 -19.46
CA VAL A 467 11.45 -14.69 -20.20
C VAL A 467 10.73 -14.37 -21.51
N GLN A 468 11.05 -15.14 -22.56
CA GLN A 468 10.32 -15.09 -23.82
C GLN A 468 9.08 -15.97 -23.72
N ALA A 469 7.90 -15.36 -23.79
CA ALA A 469 6.64 -16.08 -23.68
C ALA A 469 5.53 -15.47 -24.56
N ARG A 470 4.67 -16.33 -25.10
CA ARG A 470 3.36 -15.92 -25.60
C ARG A 470 2.26 -16.25 -24.60
N PHE A 471 2.44 -17.28 -23.79
CA PHE A 471 1.44 -17.72 -22.83
C PHE A 471 2.03 -17.67 -21.43
N ILE A 472 1.25 -17.11 -20.49
CA ILE A 472 1.52 -17.12 -19.06
C ILE A 472 0.34 -17.78 -18.36
N LYS A 473 0.62 -18.75 -17.48
CA LYS A 473 -0.39 -19.47 -16.71
C LYS A 473 -0.08 -19.35 -15.22
N LEU A 474 -1.10 -18.95 -14.45
CA LEU A 474 -1.11 -18.97 -12.99
C LEU A 474 -1.94 -20.17 -12.53
N GLU A 475 -1.34 -21.03 -11.71
CA GLU A 475 -1.98 -22.22 -11.14
C GLU A 475 -2.03 -22.11 -9.62
N ASN A 476 -3.21 -22.30 -9.06
CA ASN A 476 -3.45 -22.36 -7.62
C ASN A 476 -2.87 -23.63 -7.02
N ILE A 477 -2.10 -23.49 -5.95
CA ILE A 477 -1.61 -24.60 -5.12
C ILE A 477 -2.34 -24.60 -3.78
N HIS A 478 -2.59 -23.40 -3.20
CA HIS A 478 -3.33 -23.24 -1.96
C HIS A 478 -3.97 -21.86 -1.88
N MET A 479 -5.26 -21.84 -1.56
CA MET A 479 -5.98 -20.67 -1.10
C MET A 479 -6.24 -20.81 0.40
N PRO A 480 -6.21 -19.70 1.16
CA PRO A 480 -6.46 -19.78 2.60
C PRO A 480 -7.88 -20.27 2.90
N THR A 481 -8.88 -19.70 2.24
CA THR A 481 -10.29 -20.10 2.25
C THR A 481 -10.97 -19.54 1.00
N GLY A 482 -12.21 -19.93 0.74
CA GLY A 482 -13.00 -19.42 -0.39
C GLY A 482 -12.60 -20.00 -1.73
N LYS A 483 -12.74 -19.20 -2.77
CA LYS A 483 -12.48 -19.58 -4.16
C LYS A 483 -11.23 -18.95 -4.71
N PHE A 484 -10.59 -19.61 -5.69
CA PHE A 484 -9.49 -19.01 -6.43
C PHE A 484 -10.04 -17.92 -7.34
N ALA A 485 -9.80 -16.66 -6.94
CA ALA A 485 -10.38 -15.50 -7.58
C ALA A 485 -9.32 -14.41 -7.79
N ILE A 486 -9.32 -13.82 -9.00
CA ILE A 486 -8.30 -12.87 -9.45
C ILE A 486 -8.99 -11.61 -9.97
N SER A 487 -8.72 -10.46 -9.36
CA SER A 487 -9.14 -9.13 -9.83
C SER A 487 -8.14 -8.53 -10.83
N GLY A 488 -6.91 -9.03 -10.87
CA GLY A 488 -5.92 -8.59 -11.84
C GLY A 488 -4.77 -9.56 -11.98
N LEU A 489 -4.66 -10.22 -13.14
CA LEU A 489 -3.44 -10.87 -13.59
C LEU A 489 -2.78 -9.94 -14.58
N ARG A 490 -1.76 -9.20 -14.14
CA ARG A 490 -1.10 -8.14 -14.91
C ARG A 490 0.31 -8.57 -15.29
N ILE A 491 0.60 -8.61 -16.58
CA ILE A 491 1.87 -9.13 -17.15
C ILE A 491 2.60 -7.98 -17.81
N PHE A 492 3.77 -7.61 -17.28
CA PHE A 492 4.54 -6.47 -17.73
C PHE A 492 5.78 -6.87 -18.51
N GLY A 493 6.08 -6.11 -19.56
CA GLY A 493 7.27 -6.40 -20.38
C GLY A 493 7.31 -5.62 -21.70
N ASN A 494 8.08 -6.15 -22.64
CA ASN A 494 8.28 -5.57 -23.96
C ASN A 494 7.84 -6.58 -25.04
N GLY A 495 7.03 -6.13 -25.99
CA GLY A 495 6.69 -6.89 -27.18
C GLY A 495 7.66 -6.60 -28.33
N ASN A 496 7.81 -7.52 -29.30
CA ASN A 496 8.58 -7.30 -30.52
C ASN A 496 7.89 -6.26 -31.42
N GLY A 497 7.96 -4.97 -31.03
CA GLY A 497 7.42 -3.85 -31.79
C GLY A 497 5.90 -3.65 -31.71
N ALA A 498 5.16 -4.47 -30.99
CA ALA A 498 3.73 -4.26 -30.76
C ALA A 498 3.55 -3.35 -29.56
N LYS A 499 3.19 -2.09 -29.77
CA LYS A 499 2.56 -1.29 -28.71
C LYS A 499 1.25 -1.95 -28.34
N PRO A 500 0.91 -2.05 -27.01
CA PRO A 500 -0.43 -2.51 -26.61
C PRO A 500 -1.48 -1.63 -27.28
N ASP A 501 -2.43 -2.24 -28.00
CA ASP A 501 -3.57 -1.51 -28.51
C ASP A 501 -4.27 -0.80 -27.37
N GLY A 502 -4.33 0.51 -27.38
CA GLY A 502 -5.10 1.33 -26.45
C GLY A 502 -4.34 2.15 -25.42
N VAL A 503 -3.00 2.04 -25.31
CA VAL A 503 -2.23 3.01 -24.55
C VAL A 503 -1.93 4.22 -25.44
N LYS A 504 -2.83 5.18 -25.48
CA LYS A 504 -2.47 6.52 -25.93
C LYS A 504 -1.56 7.12 -24.88
N THR A 505 -0.27 7.21 -25.18
CA THR A 505 0.64 8.04 -24.42
C THR A 505 0.18 9.49 -24.60
N PHE A 506 -0.47 10.05 -23.62
CA PHE A 506 -0.56 11.48 -23.47
C PHE A 506 0.81 11.94 -22.96
N MET A 507 1.55 12.64 -23.84
CA MET A 507 2.67 13.46 -23.44
C MET A 507 2.13 14.74 -22.83
#